data_2bad6e040536541ea65b3e40b648120d
#
_entry.id   2bad6e040536541ea65b3e40b648120d
#
_cell.length_a   1.000
_cell.length_b   1.000
_cell.length_c   1.000
_cell.angle_alpha   90.00
_cell.angle_beta   90.00
_cell.angle_gamma   90.00
#
_symmetry.space_group_name_H-M   'P 1'
#
loop_
_entity.id
_entity.type
_entity.pdbx_description
1 polymer ?
#
loop_
_entity_poly.entity_id
_entity_poly.type
_entity_poly.pdbx_seq_one_letter_code
_entity_poly.pdbx_strand_id
1 'polypeptide(L)'
;YFLELKNSNLFLISIFFLLFTILWVFPFLGFGSPIALLGGFIFGKWIGTVLVILGLSIGATFLYIFGNYFLKDLIREKFLNKFQNLENKFKKSEFYYLLIYRFLGGIPWQISCLLPTLFNVRITNFFFATLIGIIPQIFLAVSIGSGLEKIIEQNSKVPNISDIIFTPTIYI
;
A
#
# COMPACT_ATOMS: atom_id res chain seq x y z
N TYR A 1 -18.40 -4.48 -18.88
CA TYR A 1 -18.43 -5.63 -17.95
C TYR A 1 -17.76 -5.31 -16.61
N PHE A 2 -16.53 -4.74 -16.60
CA PHE A 2 -15.81 -4.40 -15.36
C PHE A 2 -16.47 -3.23 -14.59
N LEU A 3 -16.95 -2.21 -15.31
CA LEU A 3 -17.64 -1.06 -14.72
C LEU A 3 -19.04 -1.42 -14.19
N GLU A 4 -19.72 -2.36 -14.80
CA GLU A 4 -21.02 -2.88 -14.33
C GLU A 4 -20.86 -3.69 -13.05
N LEU A 5 -19.80 -4.52 -12.95
CA LEU A 5 -19.48 -5.25 -11.72
C LEU A 5 -19.09 -4.30 -10.57
N LYS A 6 -18.40 -3.20 -10.88
CA LYS A 6 -18.03 -2.16 -9.90
C LYS A 6 -19.28 -1.53 -9.25
N ASN A 7 -20.33 -1.29 -10.02
CA ASN A 7 -21.54 -0.64 -9.52
C ASN A 7 -22.50 -1.58 -8.76
N SER A 8 -22.47 -2.88 -9.07
CA SER A 8 -23.41 -3.83 -8.46
C SER A 8 -22.98 -4.38 -7.10
N ASN A 9 -21.65 -4.45 -6.80
CA ASN A 9 -21.14 -5.08 -5.58
C ASN A 9 -19.84 -4.42 -5.05
N LEU A 10 -19.78 -3.09 -5.01
CA LEU A 10 -18.58 -2.34 -4.59
C LEU A 10 -18.10 -2.77 -3.20
N PHE A 11 -19.00 -3.10 -2.29
CA PHE A 11 -18.67 -3.57 -0.95
C PHE A 11 -17.94 -4.92 -0.97
N LEU A 12 -18.43 -5.87 -1.76
CA LEU A 12 -17.82 -7.20 -1.92
C LEU A 12 -16.42 -7.09 -2.53
N ILE A 13 -16.27 -6.30 -3.59
CA ILE A 13 -14.99 -6.06 -4.27
C ILE A 13 -13.99 -5.41 -3.31
N SER A 14 -14.45 -4.48 -2.46
CA SER A 14 -13.61 -3.83 -1.45
C SER A 14 -13.06 -4.83 -0.42
N ILE A 15 -13.91 -5.75 0.04
CA ILE A 15 -13.49 -6.82 0.97
C ILE A 15 -12.47 -7.75 0.32
N PHE A 16 -12.74 -8.22 -0.91
CA PHE A 16 -11.80 -9.06 -1.64
C PHE A 16 -10.48 -8.36 -1.90
N PHE A 17 -10.49 -7.09 -2.29
CA PHE A 17 -9.29 -6.31 -2.49
C PHE A 17 -8.49 -6.13 -1.21
N LEU A 18 -9.16 -5.88 -0.09
CA LEU A 18 -8.52 -5.75 1.22
C LEU A 18 -7.86 -7.06 1.64
N LEU A 19 -8.56 -8.19 1.54
CA LEU A 19 -8.01 -9.51 1.83
C LEU A 19 -6.83 -9.84 0.91
N PHE A 20 -6.95 -9.55 -0.38
CA PHE A 20 -5.87 -9.70 -1.35
C PHE A 20 -4.64 -8.86 -0.97
N THR A 21 -4.84 -7.60 -0.56
CA THR A 21 -3.74 -6.71 -0.13
C THR A 21 -3.03 -7.26 1.09
N ILE A 22 -3.77 -7.76 2.09
CA ILE A 22 -3.20 -8.37 3.29
C ILE A 22 -2.35 -9.60 2.93
N LEU A 23 -2.90 -10.49 2.10
CA LEU A 23 -2.21 -11.70 1.66
C LEU A 23 -1.01 -11.40 0.77
N TRP A 24 -1.06 -10.37 -0.06
CA TRP A 24 0.05 -9.94 -0.90
C TRP A 24 1.26 -9.46 -0.08
N VAL A 25 1.00 -8.74 0.99
CA VAL A 25 2.05 -8.16 1.84
C VAL A 25 2.68 -9.20 2.76
N PHE A 26 1.89 -10.11 3.30
CA PHE A 26 2.31 -11.07 4.31
C PHE A 26 3.44 -12.01 3.85
N PRO A 27 3.40 -12.67 2.67
CA PRO A 27 4.42 -13.64 2.29
C PRO A 27 5.65 -13.06 1.58
N PHE A 28 6.18 -11.91 2.02
CA PHE A 28 7.40 -11.28 1.47
C PHE A 28 7.31 -10.69 0.05
N LEU A 29 6.18 -10.74 -0.62
CA LEU A 29 6.00 -10.12 -1.93
C LEU A 29 5.97 -8.58 -1.87
N GLY A 30 5.60 -8.01 -0.79
CA GLY A 30 5.75 -6.71 -0.15
C GLY A 30 5.98 -5.44 -0.95
N PHE A 31 5.72 -5.39 -2.25
CA PHE A 31 5.73 -4.14 -2.98
C PHE A 31 4.35 -3.46 -2.86
N GLY A 32 4.24 -2.43 -2.00
CA GLY A 32 2.99 -1.69 -1.82
C GLY A 32 2.59 -0.84 -3.04
N SER A 33 3.54 -0.46 -3.88
CA SER A 33 3.30 0.42 -5.04
C SER A 33 2.35 -0.18 -6.07
N PRO A 34 2.49 -1.44 -6.54
CA PRO A 34 1.53 -2.02 -7.50
C PRO A 34 0.11 -2.08 -6.95
N ILE A 35 -0.04 -2.44 -5.67
CA ILE A 35 -1.35 -2.50 -5.01
C ILE A 35 -1.97 -1.11 -4.88
N ALA A 36 -1.15 -0.09 -4.56
CA ALA A 36 -1.63 1.28 -4.48
C ALA A 36 -2.12 1.81 -5.84
N LEU A 37 -1.39 1.51 -6.92
CA LEU A 37 -1.83 1.85 -8.28
C LEU A 37 -3.14 1.13 -8.64
N LEU A 38 -3.26 -0.17 -8.37
CA LEU A 38 -4.47 -0.94 -8.61
C LEU A 38 -5.65 -0.44 -7.77
N GLY A 39 -5.42 -0.14 -6.50
CA GLY A 39 -6.44 0.42 -5.62
C GLY A 39 -6.96 1.77 -6.11
N GLY A 40 -6.07 2.63 -6.60
CA GLY A 40 -6.43 3.90 -7.23
C GLY A 40 -7.22 3.73 -8.52
N PHE A 41 -6.81 2.78 -9.36
CA PHE A 41 -7.47 2.46 -10.62
C PHE A 41 -8.89 1.89 -10.42
N ILE A 42 -9.07 0.98 -9.44
CA ILE A 42 -10.34 0.30 -9.21
C ILE A 42 -11.33 1.16 -8.42
N PHE A 43 -10.88 1.78 -7.34
CA PHE A 43 -11.75 2.44 -6.35
C PHE A 43 -11.65 3.97 -6.39
N GLY A 44 -10.78 4.49 -7.26
CA GLY A 44 -10.50 5.92 -7.29
C GLY A 44 -9.64 6.40 -6.11
N LYS A 45 -9.40 7.70 -6.10
CA LYS A 45 -8.41 8.33 -5.20
C LYS A 45 -8.73 8.16 -3.70
N TRP A 46 -9.96 8.40 -3.27
CA TRP A 46 -10.32 8.45 -1.85
C TRP A 46 -10.54 7.06 -1.23
N ILE A 47 -11.44 6.29 -1.82
CA ILE A 47 -11.75 4.93 -1.33
C ILE A 47 -10.54 4.01 -1.48
N GLY A 48 -9.84 4.09 -2.63
CA GLY A 48 -8.62 3.33 -2.87
C GLY A 48 -7.54 3.62 -1.83
N THR A 49 -7.34 4.89 -1.44
CA THR A 49 -6.37 5.25 -0.40
C THR A 49 -6.68 4.60 0.93
N VAL A 50 -7.93 4.68 1.39
CA VAL A 50 -8.34 4.09 2.68
C VAL A 50 -8.16 2.57 2.67
N LEU A 51 -8.64 1.89 1.62
CA LEU A 51 -8.54 0.43 1.50
C LEU A 51 -7.09 -0.04 1.46
N VAL A 52 -6.25 0.62 0.66
CA VAL A 52 -4.83 0.25 0.54
C VAL A 52 -4.09 0.47 1.86
N ILE A 53 -4.29 1.62 2.52
CA ILE A 53 -3.64 1.91 3.81
C ILE A 53 -4.03 0.87 4.86
N LEU A 54 -5.30 0.54 4.97
CA LEU A 54 -5.78 -0.48 5.91
C LEU A 54 -5.18 -1.86 5.59
N GLY A 55 -5.24 -2.29 4.33
CA GLY A 55 -4.70 -3.57 3.90
C GLY A 55 -3.19 -3.69 4.12
N LEU A 56 -2.43 -2.66 3.75
CA LEU A 56 -0.97 -2.62 3.97
C LEU A 56 -0.62 -2.60 5.45
N SER A 57 -1.34 -1.84 6.28
CA SER A 57 -1.06 -1.75 7.72
C SER A 57 -1.34 -3.06 8.44
N ILE A 58 -2.45 -3.73 8.12
CA ILE A 58 -2.79 -5.05 8.67
C ILE A 58 -1.76 -6.08 8.19
N GLY A 59 -1.47 -6.16 6.89
CA GLY A 59 -0.50 -7.09 6.32
C GLY A 59 0.91 -6.89 6.88
N ALA A 60 1.36 -5.62 7.01
CA ALA A 60 2.64 -5.29 7.65
C ALA A 60 2.70 -5.74 9.11
N THR A 61 1.58 -5.60 9.83
CA THR A 61 1.50 -6.02 11.24
C THR A 61 1.59 -7.53 11.37
N PHE A 62 0.92 -8.30 10.49
CA PHE A 62 1.09 -9.75 10.45
C PHE A 62 2.54 -10.15 10.14
N LEU A 63 3.17 -9.49 9.17
CA LEU A 63 4.58 -9.74 8.85
C LEU A 63 5.50 -9.39 10.03
N TYR A 64 5.24 -8.30 10.75
CA TYR A 64 5.95 -7.94 11.97
C TYR A 64 5.79 -8.99 13.07
N ILE A 65 4.56 -9.46 13.33
CA ILE A 65 4.28 -10.50 14.33
C ILE A 65 5.02 -11.79 13.97
N PHE A 66 4.94 -12.20 12.70
CA PHE A 66 5.67 -13.36 12.19
C PHE A 66 7.17 -13.21 12.38
N GLY A 67 7.74 -12.08 11.97
CA GLY A 67 9.16 -11.77 12.14
C GLY A 67 9.59 -11.76 13.61
N ASN A 68 8.75 -11.21 14.49
CA ASN A 68 9.04 -11.16 15.91
C ASN A 68 8.99 -12.54 16.58
N TYR A 69 8.18 -13.47 16.06
CA TYR A 69 8.05 -14.82 16.61
C TYR A 69 9.12 -15.78 16.07
N PHE A 70 9.40 -15.73 14.77
CA PHE A 70 10.26 -16.71 14.10
C PHE A 70 11.68 -16.22 13.80
N LEU A 71 11.86 -14.92 13.54
CA LEU A 71 13.12 -14.36 13.04
C LEU A 71 13.85 -13.48 14.05
N LYS A 72 13.23 -13.21 15.20
CA LYS A 72 13.77 -12.30 16.21
C LYS A 72 15.20 -12.64 16.63
N ASP A 73 15.46 -13.90 16.98
CA ASP A 73 16.74 -14.33 17.50
C ASP A 73 17.82 -14.26 16.41
N LEU A 74 17.51 -14.71 15.20
CA LEU A 74 18.40 -14.64 14.04
C LEU A 74 18.77 -13.19 13.67
N ILE A 75 17.78 -12.29 13.75
CA ILE A 75 17.98 -10.88 13.44
C ILE A 75 18.78 -10.21 14.55
N ARG A 76 18.51 -10.53 15.82
CA ARG A 76 19.21 -9.97 16.98
C ARG A 76 20.68 -10.40 17.03
N GLU A 77 20.99 -11.66 16.85
CA GLU A 77 22.39 -12.13 16.82
C GLU A 77 23.23 -11.41 15.76
N LYS A 78 22.64 -11.16 14.59
CA LYS A 78 23.34 -10.56 13.45
C LYS A 78 23.52 -9.04 13.55
N PHE A 79 22.60 -8.35 14.21
CA PHE A 79 22.49 -6.88 14.16
C PHE A 79 22.53 -6.16 15.51
N LEU A 80 22.35 -6.86 16.66
CA LEU A 80 22.20 -6.24 17.97
C LEU A 80 23.43 -5.40 18.37
N ASN A 81 24.63 -5.94 18.15
CA ASN A 81 25.88 -5.25 18.51
C ASN A 81 26.06 -3.90 17.78
N LYS A 82 25.45 -3.76 16.62
CA LYS A 82 25.53 -2.55 15.79
C LYS A 82 24.51 -1.48 16.17
N PHE A 83 23.44 -1.87 16.87
CA PHE A 83 22.27 -1.01 17.09
C PHE A 83 21.87 -0.82 18.57
N GLN A 84 22.70 -1.26 19.53
CA GLN A 84 22.44 -1.13 20.98
C GLN A 84 22.11 0.31 21.43
N ASN A 85 22.80 1.29 20.87
CA ASN A 85 22.55 2.70 21.20
C ASN A 85 21.22 3.21 20.66
N LEU A 86 20.70 2.60 19.58
CA LEU A 86 19.41 2.92 19.00
C LEU A 86 18.26 2.28 19.78
N GLU A 87 18.48 1.09 20.38
CA GLU A 87 17.45 0.40 21.17
C GLU A 87 16.97 1.27 22.34
N ASN A 88 17.88 1.89 23.07
CA ASN A 88 17.55 2.76 24.20
C ASN A 88 16.79 4.02 23.78
N LYS A 89 17.13 4.58 22.62
CA LYS A 89 16.41 5.73 22.05
C LYS A 89 15.02 5.32 21.56
N PHE A 90 14.93 4.17 20.89
CA PHE A 90 13.66 3.63 20.38
C PHE A 90 12.67 3.36 21.51
N LYS A 91 13.11 2.75 22.62
CA LYS A 91 12.25 2.46 23.79
C LYS A 91 11.63 3.69 24.43
N LYS A 92 12.28 4.85 24.34
CA LYS A 92 11.77 6.11 24.92
C LYS A 92 10.61 6.70 24.13
N SER A 93 10.54 6.48 22.83
CA SER A 93 9.53 7.09 21.95
C SER A 93 9.24 6.22 20.73
N GLU A 94 8.88 4.95 20.95
CA GLU A 94 8.67 3.94 19.91
C GLU A 94 7.79 4.44 18.76
N PHE A 95 6.65 5.05 19.10
CA PHE A 95 5.68 5.52 18.13
C PHE A 95 6.25 6.58 17.19
N TYR A 96 6.94 7.60 17.73
CA TYR A 96 7.49 8.70 16.93
C TYR A 96 8.63 8.24 16.02
N TYR A 97 9.52 7.37 16.51
CA TYR A 97 10.58 6.81 15.67
C TYR A 97 10.04 5.97 14.53
N LEU A 98 9.03 5.12 14.80
CA LEU A 98 8.36 4.35 13.78
C LEU A 98 7.63 5.23 12.77
N LEU A 99 6.95 6.27 13.23
CA LEU A 99 6.24 7.21 12.37
C LEU A 99 7.19 7.91 11.40
N ILE A 100 8.29 8.49 11.92
CA ILE A 100 9.32 9.17 11.11
C ILE A 100 9.94 8.18 10.11
N TYR A 101 10.25 6.98 10.58
CA TYR A 101 10.81 5.92 9.77
C TYR A 101 9.91 5.53 8.59
N ARG A 102 8.60 5.43 8.82
CA ARG A 102 7.61 5.13 7.79
C ARG A 102 7.38 6.31 6.86
N PHE A 103 7.42 7.52 7.38
CA PHE A 103 7.20 8.75 6.62
C PHE A 103 8.34 9.02 5.63
N LEU A 104 9.60 8.84 6.06
CA LEU A 104 10.78 9.08 5.23
C LEU A 104 10.86 8.12 4.04
N GLY A 105 10.37 6.89 4.17
CA GLY A 105 10.47 5.89 3.11
C GLY A 105 11.91 5.50 2.78
N GLY A 106 12.14 5.02 1.55
CA GLY A 106 13.49 4.72 1.05
C GLY A 106 14.07 3.37 1.50
N ILE A 107 13.44 2.68 2.44
CA ILE A 107 13.84 1.35 2.88
C ILE A 107 12.91 0.31 2.23
N PRO A 108 13.45 -0.79 1.67
CA PRO A 108 12.62 -1.86 1.15
C PRO A 108 11.55 -2.29 2.15
N TRP A 109 10.33 -2.47 1.67
CA TRP A 109 9.15 -2.71 2.51
C TRP A 109 9.34 -3.85 3.52
N GLN A 110 9.91 -4.96 3.08
CA GLN A 110 10.15 -6.15 3.91
C GLN A 110 11.10 -5.82 5.08
N ILE A 111 12.21 -5.16 4.77
CA ILE A 111 13.19 -4.73 5.78
C ILE A 111 12.52 -3.76 6.74
N SER A 112 11.73 -2.83 6.21
CA SER A 112 10.97 -1.85 6.96
C SER A 112 9.96 -2.48 7.92
N CYS A 113 9.41 -3.65 7.63
CA CYS A 113 8.51 -4.39 8.51
C CYS A 113 9.26 -5.24 9.55
N LEU A 114 10.42 -5.78 9.20
CA LEU A 114 11.18 -6.70 10.06
C LEU A 114 12.17 -5.98 10.99
N LEU A 115 12.71 -4.84 10.58
CA LEU A 115 13.70 -4.10 11.38
C LEU A 115 13.19 -3.72 12.79
N PRO A 116 11.92 -3.34 13.00
CA PRO A 116 11.38 -3.08 14.32
C PRO A 116 11.39 -4.28 15.27
N THR A 117 11.52 -5.53 14.75
CA THR A 117 11.67 -6.73 15.62
C THR A 117 12.94 -6.69 16.46
N LEU A 118 13.99 -6.00 15.99
CA LEU A 118 15.22 -5.77 16.77
C LEU A 118 14.94 -5.06 18.10
N PHE A 119 13.98 -4.13 18.07
CA PHE A 119 13.69 -3.24 19.21
C PHE A 119 12.51 -3.72 20.06
N ASN A 120 11.90 -4.86 19.69
CA ASN A 120 10.75 -5.45 20.38
C ASN A 120 9.61 -4.44 20.62
N VAL A 121 9.24 -3.74 19.56
CA VAL A 121 8.23 -2.68 19.57
C VAL A 121 6.84 -3.24 19.88
N ARG A 122 5.99 -2.46 20.55
CA ARG A 122 4.59 -2.84 20.78
C ARG A 122 3.82 -2.91 19.46
N ILE A 123 3.05 -3.99 19.29
CA ILE A 123 2.25 -4.23 18.06
C ILE A 123 1.32 -3.05 17.76
N THR A 124 0.70 -2.47 18.79
CA THR A 124 -0.18 -1.30 18.66
C THR A 124 0.56 -0.08 18.11
N ASN A 125 1.76 0.22 18.63
CA ASN A 125 2.58 1.32 18.16
C ASN A 125 3.03 1.10 16.71
N PHE A 126 3.38 -0.14 16.36
CA PHE A 126 3.75 -0.51 14.99
C PHE A 126 2.58 -0.32 14.02
N PHE A 127 1.39 -0.81 14.39
CA PHE A 127 0.19 -0.69 13.55
C PHE A 127 -0.17 0.78 13.29
N PHE A 128 -0.34 1.58 14.34
CA PHE A 128 -0.75 2.98 14.19
C PHE A 128 0.33 3.85 13.53
N ALA A 129 1.60 3.64 13.84
CA ALA A 129 2.68 4.36 13.19
C ALA A 129 2.78 4.00 11.70
N THR A 130 2.53 2.74 11.32
CA THR A 130 2.47 2.32 9.92
C THR A 130 1.26 2.96 9.24
N LEU A 131 0.07 2.86 9.85
CA LEU A 131 -1.17 3.37 9.30
C LEU A 131 -1.09 4.87 8.99
N ILE A 132 -0.53 5.66 9.90
CA ILE A 132 -0.39 7.11 9.71
C ILE A 132 0.81 7.45 8.83
N GLY A 133 1.94 6.76 9.02
CA GLY A 133 3.20 7.09 8.36
C GLY A 133 3.21 6.84 6.85
N ILE A 134 2.43 5.88 6.37
CA ILE A 134 2.37 5.56 4.92
C ILE A 134 1.36 6.42 4.15
N ILE A 135 0.52 7.22 4.84
CA ILE A 135 -0.55 8.01 4.19
C ILE A 135 -0.03 8.82 3.00
N PRO A 136 1.00 9.68 3.12
CA PRO A 136 1.39 10.55 2.02
C PRO A 136 1.92 9.76 0.82
N GLN A 137 2.69 8.71 1.04
CA GLN A 137 3.25 7.88 -0.02
C GLN A 137 2.15 7.12 -0.77
N ILE A 138 1.21 6.51 -0.04
CA ILE A 138 0.12 5.73 -0.62
C ILE A 138 -0.87 6.65 -1.32
N PHE A 139 -1.18 7.81 -0.75
CA PHE A 139 -2.06 8.78 -1.39
C PHE A 139 -1.52 9.24 -2.76
N LEU A 140 -0.21 9.47 -2.88
CA LEU A 140 0.42 9.81 -4.16
C LEU A 140 0.31 8.65 -5.15
N ALA A 141 0.65 7.42 -4.73
CA ALA A 141 0.60 6.25 -5.61
C ALA A 141 -0.83 5.93 -6.08
N VAL A 142 -1.81 5.99 -5.17
CA VAL A 142 -3.23 5.80 -5.47
C VAL A 142 -3.74 6.89 -6.40
N SER A 143 -3.30 8.15 -6.21
CA SER A 143 -3.68 9.25 -7.10
C SER A 143 -3.19 9.06 -8.53
N ILE A 144 -1.98 8.52 -8.70
CA ILE A 144 -1.44 8.14 -10.02
C ILE A 144 -2.32 7.03 -10.64
N GLY A 145 -2.67 5.99 -9.88
CA GLY A 145 -3.55 4.91 -10.34
C GLY A 145 -4.93 5.41 -10.79
N SER A 146 -5.53 6.33 -10.01
CA SER A 146 -6.81 6.96 -10.36
C SER A 146 -6.70 7.88 -11.59
N GLY A 147 -5.54 8.51 -11.80
CA GLY A 147 -5.28 9.29 -13.01
C GLY A 147 -5.23 8.42 -14.26
N LEU A 148 -4.64 7.23 -14.19
CA LEU A 148 -4.59 6.27 -15.29
C LEU A 148 -5.99 5.79 -15.69
N GLU A 149 -6.89 5.53 -14.73
CA GLU A 149 -8.30 5.19 -15.01
C GLU A 149 -8.95 6.26 -15.91
N LYS A 150 -8.81 7.55 -15.54
CA LYS A 150 -9.38 8.67 -16.29
C LYS A 150 -8.84 8.80 -17.71
N ILE A 151 -7.54 8.61 -17.90
CA ILE A 151 -6.90 8.67 -19.22
C ILE A 151 -7.42 7.55 -20.12
N ILE A 152 -7.56 6.34 -19.60
CA ILE A 152 -8.10 5.21 -20.36
C ILE A 152 -9.56 5.44 -20.72
N GLU A 153 -10.37 5.95 -19.79
CA GLU A 153 -11.77 6.28 -20.08
C GLU A 153 -11.92 7.37 -21.14
N GLN A 154 -11.06 8.40 -21.12
CA GLN A 154 -11.06 9.45 -22.11
C GLN A 154 -10.65 8.93 -23.50
N ASN A 155 -9.63 8.09 -23.57
CA ASN A 155 -9.17 7.50 -24.83
C ASN A 155 -10.15 6.48 -25.41
N SER A 156 -10.91 5.80 -24.57
CA SER A 156 -11.98 4.89 -25.04
C SER A 156 -13.22 5.62 -25.58
N LYS A 157 -13.35 6.92 -25.32
CA LYS A 157 -14.38 7.82 -25.88
C LYS A 157 -13.93 8.54 -27.15
N VAL A 158 -12.72 8.28 -27.64
CA VAL A 158 -12.31 8.78 -28.97
C VAL A 158 -13.20 8.05 -29.99
N PRO A 159 -13.96 8.80 -30.83
CA PRO A 159 -14.82 8.19 -31.82
C PRO A 159 -14.00 7.27 -32.72
N ASN A 160 -14.50 6.07 -32.97
CA ASN A 160 -13.86 5.12 -33.87
C ASN A 160 -13.57 5.83 -35.19
N ILE A 161 -12.43 5.53 -35.80
CA ILE A 161 -12.04 6.08 -37.11
C ILE A 161 -13.17 5.89 -38.15
N SER A 162 -13.93 4.82 -38.03
CA SER A 162 -15.15 4.59 -38.82
C SER A 162 -16.22 5.70 -38.67
N ASP A 163 -16.41 6.23 -37.45
CA ASP A 163 -17.40 7.27 -37.16
C ASP A 163 -16.97 8.63 -37.74
N ILE A 164 -15.67 8.84 -37.85
CA ILE A 164 -15.07 10.05 -38.46
C ILE A 164 -15.18 9.97 -39.99
N ILE A 165 -14.98 8.79 -40.60
CA ILE A 165 -14.98 8.59 -42.05
C ILE A 165 -16.41 8.62 -42.61
N PHE A 166 -17.40 8.16 -41.85
CA PHE A 166 -18.82 8.07 -42.31
C PHE A 166 -19.69 9.25 -41.87
N THR A 167 -19.12 10.31 -41.27
CA THR A 167 -19.87 11.54 -41.00
C THR A 167 -20.16 12.28 -42.33
N PRO A 168 -21.43 12.61 -42.61
CA PRO A 168 -21.83 13.26 -43.89
C PRO A 168 -21.14 14.61 -44.15
N THR A 169 -20.55 15.22 -43.15
CA THR A 169 -19.87 16.53 -43.23
C THR A 169 -18.52 16.50 -43.97
N ILE A 170 -17.99 15.34 -44.34
CA ILE A 170 -16.74 15.23 -45.13
C ILE A 170 -17.00 15.25 -46.65
N TYR A 171 -18.28 15.15 -47.09
CA TYR A 171 -18.63 15.06 -48.48
C TYR A 171 -19.32 16.34 -49.05
N ILE A 172 -19.20 17.51 -48.40
CA ILE A 172 -19.66 18.81 -48.91
C ILE A 172 -18.44 19.73 -49.15
#